data_31d7c0746b456440c8631bbd09ee1efa
#
_entry.id   31d7c0746b456440c8631bbd09ee1efa
#
_cell.length_a   1.000
_cell.length_b   1.000
_cell.length_c   1.000
_cell.angle_alpha   90.00
_cell.angle_beta   90.00
_cell.angle_gamma   90.00
#
_symmetry.space_group_name_H-M   'P 1'
#
loop_
_entity.id
_entity.type
_entity.pdbx_description
1 polymer ?
#
loop_
_entity_poly.entity_id
_entity_poly.type
_entity_poly.pdbx_seq_one_letter_code
_entity_poly.pdbx_strand_id
1 'polypeptide(L)'
;MKNTTFIFLAIFSTFLFVACGDDNNTTTETQEVVQLKGHEELDLNQWGFPMAIMVPDAENHGEPQVVLTNRGALEIVVGQSFGIEIMYGEGDIELLKMDLEEDLVFVSEILSQEENLLIYKQDIPESGVKTQHHFFYKATINNDVYEIRDLQSEQFGEKMIQDMIKAVKTLRYVPAASTATDA
;
A
#
# COMPACT_ATOMS: atom_id res chain seq x y z
N MET A 1 -21.63 63.47 26.38
CA MET A 1 -22.79 63.32 27.26
C MET A 1 -23.18 61.85 27.29
N LYS A 2 -23.31 61.31 28.51
CA LYS A 2 -23.89 60.08 28.99
C LYS A 2 -23.18 58.77 28.71
N ASN A 3 -22.52 58.34 29.78
CA ASN A 3 -22.10 56.99 30.16
C ASN A 3 -23.27 56.03 30.17
N THR A 4 -23.00 54.77 29.81
CA THR A 4 -23.72 53.67 30.44
C THR A 4 -22.78 52.43 30.50
N THR A 5 -22.31 52.22 31.72
CA THR A 5 -21.55 51.06 32.18
C THR A 5 -22.50 49.90 32.32
N PHE A 6 -22.19 48.75 31.68
CA PHE A 6 -22.83 47.47 31.98
C PHE A 6 -21.81 46.48 32.52
N ILE A 7 -21.93 46.27 33.82
CA ILE A 7 -21.24 45.23 34.58
C ILE A 7 -22.01 43.93 34.34
N PHE A 8 -21.35 42.91 33.75
CA PHE A 8 -21.86 41.54 33.77
C PHE A 8 -21.01 40.68 34.69
N LEU A 9 -21.69 40.20 35.72
CA LEU A 9 -21.26 39.39 36.83
C LEU A 9 -20.87 37.99 36.35
N ALA A 10 -19.63 37.56 36.58
CA ALA A 10 -19.15 36.22 36.34
C ALA A 10 -19.70 35.24 37.38
N ILE A 11 -20.37 34.20 36.94
CA ILE A 11 -20.68 33.04 37.76
C ILE A 11 -19.70 31.93 37.37
N PHE A 12 -18.74 31.68 38.26
CA PHE A 12 -17.73 30.65 38.20
C PHE A 12 -18.35 29.35 38.74
N SER A 13 -18.71 28.42 37.87
CA SER A 13 -19.19 27.10 38.28
C SER A 13 -18.06 26.11 38.11
N THR A 14 -17.37 25.79 39.20
CA THR A 14 -16.39 24.71 39.31
C THR A 14 -17.09 23.35 39.33
N PHE A 15 -16.96 22.60 38.26
CA PHE A 15 -17.24 21.17 38.28
C PHE A 15 -15.94 20.36 38.43
N LEU A 16 -15.72 19.86 39.65
CA LEU A 16 -14.73 18.81 39.94
C LEU A 16 -15.33 17.46 39.52
N PHE A 17 -14.86 16.91 38.42
CA PHE A 17 -15.02 15.49 38.16
C PHE A 17 -13.73 14.76 38.50
N VAL A 18 -13.75 14.11 39.66
CA VAL A 18 -12.80 13.02 39.94
C VAL A 18 -13.42 11.76 39.32
N ALA A 19 -12.77 11.25 38.30
CA ALA A 19 -13.00 9.90 37.81
C ALA A 19 -11.64 9.21 37.75
N CYS A 20 -11.30 8.46 38.80
CA CYS A 20 -10.37 7.35 38.69
C CYS A 20 -11.06 6.25 37.89
N GLY A 21 -10.51 5.89 36.77
CA GLY A 21 -10.80 4.69 36.01
C GLY A 21 -9.50 4.24 35.39
N ASP A 22 -8.90 3.19 35.97
CA ASP A 22 -7.89 2.37 35.32
C ASP A 22 -8.58 1.67 34.14
N ASP A 23 -8.39 2.22 32.95
CA ASP A 23 -8.68 1.50 31.72
C ASP A 23 -7.39 1.45 30.92
N ASN A 24 -6.75 0.28 30.91
CA ASN A 24 -5.81 -0.12 29.91
C ASN A 24 -6.51 -0.13 28.55
N ASN A 25 -6.72 1.05 28.00
CA ASN A 25 -7.22 1.22 26.66
C ASN A 25 -6.03 1.10 25.71
N THR A 26 -5.72 -0.13 25.32
CA THR A 26 -4.94 -0.40 24.12
C THR A 26 -5.75 0.19 22.98
N THR A 27 -5.41 1.41 22.58
CA THR A 27 -5.96 2.05 21.40
C THR A 27 -5.46 1.24 20.20
N THR A 28 -6.24 0.25 19.82
CA THR A 28 -6.11 -0.36 18.49
C THR A 28 -6.52 0.74 17.52
N GLU A 29 -5.56 1.43 16.92
CA GLU A 29 -5.84 2.30 15.78
C GLU A 29 -6.52 1.42 14.73
N THR A 30 -7.83 1.55 14.61
CA THR A 30 -8.59 0.94 13.53
C THR A 30 -8.18 1.69 12.26
N GLN A 31 -7.22 1.15 11.51
CA GLN A 31 -6.88 1.69 10.20
C GLN A 31 -8.14 1.64 9.35
N GLU A 32 -8.52 2.80 8.83
CA GLU A 32 -9.69 2.91 7.96
C GLU A 32 -9.47 2.06 6.72
N VAL A 33 -10.35 1.09 6.48
CA VAL A 33 -10.26 0.22 5.31
C VAL A 33 -10.65 1.03 4.07
N VAL A 34 -9.66 1.36 3.25
CA VAL A 34 -9.88 2.05 1.99
C VAL A 34 -10.58 1.07 1.02
N GLN A 35 -11.84 1.36 0.68
CA GLN A 35 -12.60 0.57 -0.27
C GLN A 35 -12.38 1.08 -1.70
N LEU A 36 -11.98 0.20 -2.61
CA LEU A 36 -11.91 0.47 -4.03
C LEU A 36 -13.09 -0.18 -4.76
N LYS A 37 -13.77 0.60 -5.60
CA LYS A 37 -14.87 0.07 -6.40
C LYS A 37 -14.38 -0.99 -7.38
N GLY A 38 -15.04 -2.15 -7.42
CA GLY A 38 -14.68 -3.29 -8.28
C GLY A 38 -13.45 -4.04 -7.77
N HIS A 39 -13.20 -3.95 -6.46
CA HIS A 39 -12.13 -4.67 -5.78
C HIS A 39 -12.68 -5.36 -4.53
N GLU A 40 -12.00 -6.41 -4.13
CA GLU A 40 -12.23 -7.16 -2.89
C GLU A 40 -10.94 -7.21 -2.07
N GLU A 41 -11.08 -7.44 -0.78
CA GLU A 41 -9.95 -7.53 0.13
C GLU A 41 -9.35 -8.94 0.09
N LEU A 42 -8.04 -9.01 -0.07
CA LEU A 42 -7.25 -10.22 -0.01
C LEU A 42 -6.33 -10.18 1.22
N ASP A 43 -6.57 -11.10 2.18
CA ASP A 43 -5.71 -11.29 3.36
C ASP A 43 -4.50 -12.17 2.99
N LEU A 44 -3.28 -11.65 3.23
CA LEU A 44 -2.03 -12.31 2.87
C LEU A 44 -1.36 -13.09 4.01
N ASN A 45 -2.00 -13.16 5.17
CA ASN A 45 -1.45 -13.84 6.36
C ASN A 45 -1.08 -15.31 6.12
N GLN A 46 -1.89 -16.03 5.32
CA GLN A 46 -1.63 -17.44 5.05
C GLN A 46 -0.33 -17.71 4.28
N TRP A 47 0.23 -16.69 3.63
CA TRP A 47 1.54 -16.76 2.95
C TRP A 47 2.67 -16.11 3.76
N GLY A 48 2.41 -15.71 5.02
CA GLY A 48 3.41 -15.13 5.91
C GLY A 48 3.59 -13.62 5.77
N PHE A 49 2.69 -12.93 5.08
CA PHE A 49 2.67 -11.48 4.95
C PHE A 49 1.55 -10.90 5.83
N PRO A 50 1.85 -10.24 6.97
CA PRO A 50 0.84 -9.79 7.93
C PRO A 50 0.12 -8.53 7.44
N MET A 51 -0.52 -8.63 6.29
CA MET A 51 -1.19 -7.51 5.64
C MET A 51 -2.36 -7.96 4.77
N ALA A 52 -3.22 -7.00 4.42
CA ALA A 52 -4.24 -7.16 3.40
C ALA A 52 -4.11 -6.08 2.32
N ILE A 53 -4.61 -6.40 1.14
CA ILE A 53 -4.62 -5.53 -0.03
C ILE A 53 -5.97 -5.63 -0.75
N MET A 54 -6.41 -4.54 -1.38
CA MET A 54 -7.55 -4.60 -2.30
C MET A 54 -7.06 -5.08 -3.67
N VAL A 55 -7.67 -6.14 -4.20
CA VAL A 55 -7.40 -6.68 -5.55
C VAL A 55 -8.68 -6.63 -6.40
N PRO A 56 -8.60 -6.65 -7.74
CA PRO A 56 -9.79 -6.71 -8.58
C PRO A 56 -10.69 -7.87 -8.16
N ASP A 57 -12.02 -7.62 -8.11
CA ASP A 57 -12.99 -8.59 -7.63
C ASP A 57 -13.05 -9.86 -8.52
N ALA A 58 -13.26 -11.01 -7.87
CA ALA A 58 -13.30 -12.31 -8.55
C ALA A 58 -14.48 -12.44 -9.52
N GLU A 59 -15.59 -11.76 -9.27
CA GLU A 59 -16.78 -11.83 -10.12
C GLU A 59 -16.50 -11.35 -11.55
N ASN A 60 -15.70 -10.28 -11.68
CA ASN A 60 -15.43 -9.64 -12.99
C ASN A 60 -14.07 -10.04 -13.58
N HIS A 61 -13.10 -10.46 -12.75
CA HIS A 61 -11.71 -10.62 -13.17
C HIS A 61 -11.17 -12.05 -12.96
N GLY A 62 -11.92 -12.92 -12.26
CA GLY A 62 -11.50 -14.26 -11.86
C GLY A 62 -10.75 -14.26 -10.52
N GLU A 63 -10.66 -15.45 -9.92
CA GLU A 63 -10.06 -15.65 -8.61
C GLU A 63 -8.59 -15.23 -8.59
N PRO A 64 -8.13 -14.55 -7.52
CA PRO A 64 -6.73 -14.21 -7.33
C PRO A 64 -5.85 -15.48 -7.29
N GLN A 65 -4.80 -15.50 -8.10
CA GLN A 65 -3.76 -16.53 -8.03
C GLN A 65 -2.61 -15.96 -7.20
N VAL A 66 -2.30 -16.64 -6.09
CA VAL A 66 -1.25 -16.18 -5.17
C VAL A 66 -0.20 -17.26 -5.03
N VAL A 67 1.07 -16.91 -5.32
CA VAL A 67 2.18 -17.83 -5.31
C VAL A 67 3.33 -17.27 -4.46
N LEU A 68 3.73 -18.00 -3.42
CA LEU A 68 4.97 -17.70 -2.71
C LEU A 68 6.12 -18.36 -3.46
N THR A 69 7.00 -17.54 -4.00
CA THR A 69 8.16 -18.00 -4.76
C THR A 69 9.26 -18.53 -3.84
N ASN A 70 10.18 -19.33 -4.39
CA ASN A 70 11.39 -19.81 -3.66
C ASN A 70 12.38 -18.68 -3.30
N ARG A 71 12.19 -17.46 -3.81
CA ARG A 71 12.94 -16.26 -3.40
C ARG A 71 12.30 -15.54 -2.21
N GLY A 72 11.14 -16.02 -1.73
CA GLY A 72 10.38 -15.38 -0.67
C GLY A 72 9.52 -14.19 -1.13
N ALA A 73 9.38 -13.99 -2.42
CA ALA A 73 8.46 -13.01 -2.98
C ALA A 73 7.06 -13.59 -3.12
N LEU A 74 6.04 -12.79 -2.88
CA LEU A 74 4.65 -13.15 -3.07
C LEU A 74 4.14 -12.53 -4.38
N GLU A 75 3.81 -13.37 -5.35
CA GLU A 75 3.20 -12.96 -6.61
C GLU A 75 1.67 -13.06 -6.51
N ILE A 76 0.99 -12.01 -6.91
CA ILE A 76 -0.49 -11.94 -6.93
C ILE A 76 -0.92 -11.57 -8.34
N VAL A 77 -1.69 -12.46 -8.99
CA VAL A 77 -2.22 -12.25 -10.34
C VAL A 77 -3.74 -12.34 -10.31
N VAL A 78 -4.41 -11.38 -10.93
CA VAL A 78 -5.88 -11.41 -11.12
C VAL A 78 -6.21 -11.11 -12.58
N GLY A 79 -6.72 -12.11 -13.27
CA GLY A 79 -7.01 -12.01 -14.71
C GLY A 79 -5.77 -11.68 -15.54
N GLN A 80 -5.93 -10.78 -16.52
CA GLN A 80 -4.85 -10.34 -17.42
C GLN A 80 -4.41 -8.89 -17.18
N SER A 81 -5.02 -8.22 -16.21
CA SER A 81 -4.83 -6.79 -16.01
C SER A 81 -4.19 -6.41 -14.68
N PHE A 82 -3.95 -7.39 -13.81
CA PHE A 82 -3.37 -7.17 -12.50
C PHE A 82 -2.32 -8.24 -12.20
N GLY A 83 -1.12 -7.82 -11.91
CA GLY A 83 -0.02 -8.70 -11.52
C GLY A 83 1.03 -7.91 -10.74
N ILE A 84 1.22 -8.27 -9.47
CA ILE A 84 2.20 -7.62 -8.60
C ILE A 84 3.06 -8.65 -7.88
N GLU A 85 4.27 -8.23 -7.54
CA GLU A 85 5.19 -8.95 -6.67
C GLU A 85 5.39 -8.15 -5.38
N ILE A 86 5.30 -8.79 -4.22
CA ILE A 86 5.57 -8.21 -2.90
C ILE A 86 6.73 -9.00 -2.28
N MET A 87 7.77 -8.32 -1.83
CA MET A 87 8.89 -8.93 -1.13
C MET A 87 9.36 -8.08 0.04
N TYR A 88 10.03 -8.69 1.02
CA TYR A 88 10.79 -7.95 2.01
C TYR A 88 11.98 -7.28 1.33
N GLY A 89 12.25 -6.02 1.66
CA GLY A 89 13.36 -5.27 1.06
C GLY A 89 13.58 -3.92 1.74
N GLU A 90 14.63 -3.23 1.33
CA GLU A 90 14.97 -1.91 1.87
C GLU A 90 14.17 -0.78 1.21
N GLY A 91 13.63 -1.02 0.02
CA GLY A 91 12.83 -0.06 -0.72
C GLY A 91 13.67 1.14 -1.21
N ASP A 92 14.85 0.89 -1.74
CA ASP A 92 15.75 1.94 -2.21
C ASP A 92 15.43 2.37 -3.64
N ILE A 93 14.65 3.47 -3.74
CA ILE A 93 14.27 4.07 -5.04
C ILE A 93 15.50 4.66 -5.75
N GLU A 94 16.45 5.24 -5.03
CA GLU A 94 17.61 5.85 -5.67
C GLU A 94 18.55 4.79 -6.27
N LEU A 95 18.69 3.65 -5.60
CA LEU A 95 19.43 2.51 -6.16
C LEU A 95 18.71 1.99 -7.42
N LEU A 96 17.39 1.83 -7.39
CA LEU A 96 16.64 1.41 -8.58
C LEU A 96 16.85 2.37 -9.75
N LYS A 97 16.84 3.69 -9.50
CA LYS A 97 17.07 4.68 -10.56
C LYS A 97 18.48 4.54 -11.17
N MET A 98 19.49 4.31 -10.34
CA MET A 98 20.86 4.06 -10.84
C MET A 98 20.90 2.81 -11.71
N ASP A 99 20.25 1.71 -11.30
CA ASP A 99 20.15 0.48 -12.09
C ASP A 99 19.44 0.73 -13.42
N LEU A 100 18.38 1.52 -13.44
CA LEU A 100 17.65 1.88 -14.66
C LEU A 100 18.47 2.77 -15.61
N GLU A 101 19.34 3.63 -15.08
CA GLU A 101 20.25 4.47 -15.88
C GLU A 101 21.43 3.68 -16.46
N GLU A 102 21.90 2.64 -15.74
CA GLU A 102 23.01 1.79 -16.16
C GLU A 102 22.61 0.63 -17.08
N ASP A 103 21.29 0.41 -17.28
CA ASP A 103 20.79 -0.66 -18.13
C ASP A 103 21.24 -0.45 -19.60
N LEU A 104 21.88 -1.46 -20.16
CA LEU A 104 22.42 -1.40 -21.52
C LEU A 104 21.43 -1.91 -22.59
N VAL A 105 20.32 -2.51 -22.17
CA VAL A 105 19.32 -3.10 -23.07
C VAL A 105 18.09 -2.22 -23.18
N PHE A 106 17.63 -1.74 -22.05
CA PHE A 106 16.44 -0.88 -21.97
C PHE A 106 16.82 0.59 -21.83
N VAL A 107 16.10 1.44 -22.54
CA VAL A 107 16.11 2.88 -22.30
C VAL A 107 14.95 3.20 -21.38
N SER A 108 15.28 3.66 -20.19
CA SER A 108 14.31 3.95 -19.14
C SER A 108 13.98 5.45 -19.10
N GLU A 109 12.71 5.79 -18.83
CA GLU A 109 12.26 7.16 -18.58
C GLU A 109 11.41 7.19 -17.32
N ILE A 110 11.81 8.00 -16.34
CA ILE A 110 11.04 8.24 -15.12
C ILE A 110 9.84 9.13 -15.45
N LEU A 111 8.65 8.61 -15.21
CA LEU A 111 7.39 9.33 -15.45
C LEU A 111 6.93 10.12 -14.22
N SER A 112 7.13 9.56 -13.03
CA SER A 112 6.79 10.20 -11.76
C SER A 112 7.60 9.61 -10.62
N GLN A 113 7.93 10.45 -9.62
CA GLN A 113 8.58 10.03 -8.39
C GLN A 113 7.90 10.71 -7.20
N GLU A 114 7.50 9.92 -6.22
CA GLU A 114 7.09 10.32 -4.87
C GLU A 114 8.12 9.77 -3.87
N GLU A 115 7.98 10.05 -2.58
CA GLU A 115 8.89 9.55 -1.54
C GLU A 115 9.02 8.02 -1.53
N ASN A 116 7.91 7.33 -1.80
CA ASN A 116 7.79 5.87 -1.72
C ASN A 116 7.27 5.23 -3.01
N LEU A 117 7.19 5.96 -4.11
CA LEU A 117 6.68 5.47 -5.39
C LEU A 117 7.52 5.99 -6.54
N LEU A 118 7.97 5.08 -7.41
CA LEU A 118 8.57 5.39 -8.69
C LEU A 118 7.70 4.80 -9.80
N ILE A 119 7.36 5.61 -10.81
CA ILE A 119 6.68 5.17 -12.03
C ILE A 119 7.61 5.46 -13.20
N TYR A 120 7.87 4.44 -14.00
CA TYR A 120 8.78 4.56 -15.12
C TYR A 120 8.29 3.74 -16.32
N LYS A 121 8.87 4.00 -17.47
CA LYS A 121 8.68 3.18 -18.66
C LYS A 121 10.01 2.75 -19.22
N GLN A 122 10.00 1.64 -19.96
CA GLN A 122 11.17 1.07 -20.62
C GLN A 122 10.88 0.75 -22.07
N ASP A 123 11.85 1.05 -22.92
CA ASP A 123 11.84 0.74 -24.33
C ASP A 123 13.12 0.01 -24.72
N ILE A 124 13.02 -0.89 -25.70
CA ILE A 124 14.19 -1.44 -26.40
C ILE A 124 14.26 -0.73 -27.75
N PRO A 125 15.23 0.16 -27.96
CA PRO A 125 15.35 0.92 -29.21
C PRO A 125 15.39 0.01 -30.44
N GLU A 126 14.68 0.41 -31.49
CA GLU A 126 14.66 -0.27 -32.80
C GLU A 126 14.19 -1.73 -32.78
N SER A 127 13.68 -2.23 -31.66
CA SER A 127 13.26 -3.64 -31.53
C SER A 127 11.85 -3.92 -32.08
N GLY A 128 11.00 -2.89 -32.16
CA GLY A 128 9.56 -3.03 -32.44
C GLY A 128 8.76 -3.59 -31.25
N VAL A 129 9.39 -3.82 -30.11
CA VAL A 129 8.73 -4.18 -28.86
C VAL A 129 7.97 -2.95 -28.34
N LYS A 130 6.79 -3.15 -27.78
CA LYS A 130 6.00 -2.06 -27.21
C LYS A 130 6.65 -1.55 -25.93
N THR A 131 6.57 -0.23 -25.70
CA THR A 131 6.91 0.41 -24.43
C THR A 131 6.25 -0.31 -23.26
N GLN A 132 7.05 -0.65 -22.28
CA GLN A 132 6.60 -1.28 -21.05
C GLN A 132 6.46 -0.20 -19.95
N HIS A 133 5.42 -0.30 -19.16
CA HIS A 133 5.18 0.61 -18.04
C HIS A 133 5.33 -0.17 -16.75
N HIS A 134 5.98 0.44 -15.78
CA HIS A 134 6.36 -0.19 -14.52
C HIS A 134 6.13 0.75 -13.35
N PHE A 135 5.99 0.17 -12.16
CA PHE A 135 6.07 0.90 -10.92
C PHE A 135 6.92 0.16 -9.88
N PHE A 136 7.43 0.92 -8.95
CA PHE A 136 8.05 0.43 -7.72
C PHE A 136 7.45 1.20 -6.55
N TYR A 137 6.95 0.48 -5.56
CA TYR A 137 6.33 1.07 -4.37
C TYR A 137 6.97 0.51 -3.11
N LYS A 138 7.40 1.40 -2.21
CA LYS A 138 7.89 1.08 -0.88
C LYS A 138 6.77 1.19 0.13
N ALA A 139 6.43 0.09 0.81
CA ALA A 139 5.46 0.09 1.91
C ALA A 139 6.17 -0.19 3.24
N THR A 140 5.76 0.51 4.30
CA THR A 140 6.16 0.16 5.67
C THR A 140 4.92 -0.33 6.42
N ILE A 141 4.91 -1.61 6.77
CA ILE A 141 3.79 -2.28 7.43
C ILE A 141 4.31 -2.87 8.73
N ASN A 142 3.78 -2.42 9.86
CA ASN A 142 4.19 -2.88 11.21
C ASN A 142 5.72 -2.86 11.43
N ASN A 143 6.40 -1.80 10.99
CA ASN A 143 7.85 -1.57 10.99
C ASN A 143 8.69 -2.42 10.02
N ASP A 144 8.08 -3.34 9.30
CA ASP A 144 8.76 -4.05 8.21
C ASP A 144 8.63 -3.27 6.91
N VAL A 145 9.70 -3.28 6.11
CA VAL A 145 9.73 -2.64 4.81
C VAL A 145 9.51 -3.68 3.72
N TYR A 146 8.63 -3.34 2.78
CA TYR A 146 8.29 -4.17 1.63
C TYR A 146 8.50 -3.40 0.34
N GLU A 147 9.03 -4.09 -0.65
CA GLU A 147 9.10 -3.66 -2.03
C GLU A 147 7.95 -4.28 -2.81
N ILE A 148 7.19 -3.46 -3.50
CA ILE A 148 6.09 -3.90 -4.35
C ILE A 148 6.34 -3.37 -5.77
N ARG A 149 6.20 -4.25 -6.75
CA ARG A 149 6.33 -3.90 -8.15
C ARG A 149 5.34 -4.68 -9.01
N ASP A 150 5.14 -4.25 -10.24
CA ASP A 150 4.44 -5.07 -11.23
C ASP A 150 5.28 -6.29 -11.60
N LEU A 151 4.61 -7.37 -12.05
CA LEU A 151 5.29 -8.57 -12.50
C LEU A 151 6.04 -8.31 -13.81
N GLN A 152 7.38 -8.43 -13.76
CA GLN A 152 8.25 -8.19 -14.90
C GLN A 152 8.11 -9.24 -16.02
N SER A 153 7.47 -10.38 -15.75
CA SER A 153 7.16 -11.42 -16.73
C SER A 153 5.98 -11.07 -17.63
N GLU A 154 5.20 -10.06 -17.26
CA GLU A 154 3.99 -9.63 -17.95
C GLU A 154 4.16 -8.24 -18.56
N GLN A 155 3.33 -7.92 -19.54
CA GLN A 155 3.31 -6.59 -20.16
C GLN A 155 2.03 -5.86 -19.80
N PHE A 156 2.17 -4.85 -18.94
CA PHE A 156 1.05 -4.02 -18.53
C PHE A 156 1.05 -2.65 -19.23
N GLY A 157 -0.13 -2.21 -19.66
CA GLY A 157 -0.30 -0.85 -20.16
C GLY A 157 -0.37 0.16 -19.02
N GLU A 158 -0.13 1.43 -19.32
CA GLU A 158 -0.12 2.54 -18.35
C GLU A 158 -1.34 2.54 -17.43
N LYS A 159 -2.55 2.33 -17.97
CA LYS A 159 -3.78 2.29 -17.16
C LYS A 159 -3.76 1.15 -16.13
N MET A 160 -3.27 -0.04 -16.52
CA MET A 160 -3.19 -1.19 -15.60
C MET A 160 -2.21 -0.90 -14.47
N ILE A 161 -1.06 -0.30 -14.78
CA ILE A 161 -0.08 0.15 -13.77
C ILE A 161 -0.72 1.16 -12.80
N GLN A 162 -1.47 2.15 -13.29
CA GLN A 162 -2.17 3.11 -12.43
C GLN A 162 -3.23 2.45 -11.53
N ASP A 163 -3.92 1.42 -12.01
CA ASP A 163 -4.90 0.69 -11.21
C ASP A 163 -4.20 -0.20 -10.15
N MET A 164 -3.07 -0.84 -10.47
CA MET A 164 -2.23 -1.55 -9.49
C MET A 164 -1.69 -0.61 -8.40
N ILE A 165 -1.26 0.60 -8.77
CA ILE A 165 -0.78 1.61 -7.81
C ILE A 165 -1.88 2.00 -6.82
N LYS A 166 -3.13 2.14 -7.27
CA LYS A 166 -4.27 2.37 -6.36
C LYS A 166 -4.45 1.21 -5.38
N ALA A 167 -4.34 -0.01 -5.87
CA ALA A 167 -4.45 -1.22 -5.06
C ALA A 167 -3.33 -1.30 -4.01
N VAL A 168 -2.06 -1.13 -4.38
CA VAL A 168 -0.95 -1.20 -3.41
C VAL A 168 -0.98 -0.09 -2.38
N LYS A 169 -1.57 1.06 -2.69
CA LYS A 169 -1.82 2.14 -1.71
C LYS A 169 -2.90 1.78 -0.67
N THR A 170 -3.62 0.66 -0.82
CA THR A 170 -4.57 0.15 0.18
C THR A 170 -3.96 -0.82 1.18
N LEU A 171 -2.68 -1.17 1.00
CA LEU A 171 -1.99 -2.09 1.90
C LEU A 171 -2.13 -1.62 3.36
N ARG A 172 -2.54 -2.55 4.22
CA ARG A 172 -2.70 -2.30 5.64
C ARG A 172 -2.25 -3.50 6.46
N TYR A 173 -1.82 -3.25 7.68
CA TYR A 173 -1.47 -4.31 8.61
C TYR A 173 -2.71 -5.12 9.02
N VAL A 174 -2.56 -6.45 8.99
CA VAL A 174 -3.53 -7.41 9.54
C VAL A 174 -2.76 -8.37 10.45
N PRO A 175 -2.99 -8.35 11.76
CA PRO A 175 -2.29 -9.27 12.65
C PRO A 175 -2.64 -10.71 12.30
N ALA A 176 -1.66 -11.60 12.33
CA ALA A 176 -1.94 -13.03 12.22
C ALA A 176 -2.90 -13.46 13.34
N ALA A 177 -3.91 -14.26 13.01
CA ALA A 177 -4.82 -14.78 14.00
C ALA A 177 -4.01 -15.54 15.08
N SER A 178 -4.12 -15.09 16.33
CA SER A 178 -3.48 -15.81 17.43
C SER A 178 -4.13 -17.19 17.50
N THR A 179 -3.38 -18.24 17.17
CA THR A 179 -3.79 -19.60 17.53
C THR A 179 -3.77 -19.67 19.04
N ALA A 180 -4.94 -19.47 19.66
CA ALA A 180 -5.12 -19.80 21.07
C ALA A 180 -4.89 -21.31 21.20
N THR A 181 -3.70 -21.68 21.67
CA THR A 181 -3.41 -23.05 22.08
C THR A 181 -4.13 -23.24 23.41
N ASP A 182 -5.34 -23.81 23.35
CA ASP A 182 -5.99 -24.36 24.54
C ASP A 182 -5.12 -25.52 25.02
N ALA A 183 -4.44 -25.31 26.14
CA ALA A 183 -3.70 -26.31 26.87
C ALA A 183 -4.53 -26.80 28.06
#